data_6343c51d3a0053f4fdb2a1ad6a4fe015
#
_entry.id   6343c51d3a0053f4fdb2a1ad6a4fe015
#
_cell.length_a   1.000
_cell.length_b   1.000
_cell.length_c   1.000
_cell.angle_alpha   90.00
_cell.angle_beta   90.00
_cell.angle_gamma   90.00
#
_symmetry.space_group_name_H-M   'P 1'
#
loop_
_entity.id
_entity.type
_entity.pdbx_description
1 polymer ?
#
loop_
_entity_poly.entity_id
_entity_poly.type
_entity_poly.pdbx_seq_one_letter_code
_entity_poly.pdbx_strand_id
1 'polypeptide(L)'
;MTPGTTAGLYSDVIRQRWRHPRFRGELPGASAVAEDVNPLCGDRVRMSFALDAGMVRAARFTGDSCAICSASADVLAEMVQGRSTAEAARVEVGDLLAALAADIRPTRMRCVMLPLSVLVKALAGDRT
;
A
#
# COMPACT_ATOMS: atom_id res chain seq x y z
N MET A 1 10.92 -26.62 -10.09
CA MET A 1 9.76 -25.94 -9.72
C MET A 1 9.26 -25.05 -10.85
N THR A 2 8.04 -24.90 -10.97
CA THR A 2 7.53 -24.13 -12.07
C THR A 2 6.66 -23.02 -11.58
N PRO A 3 7.28 -21.96 -11.22
CA PRO A 3 6.58 -20.83 -10.69
C PRO A 3 5.53 -20.29 -11.63
N GLY A 4 5.70 -20.55 -12.90
CA GLY A 4 4.78 -20.01 -13.86
C GLY A 4 3.35 -20.41 -13.62
N THR A 5 3.15 -21.57 -13.03
CA THR A 5 1.79 -22.05 -12.81
C THR A 5 1.06 -21.23 -11.80
N THR A 6 1.75 -20.62 -10.86
CA THR A 6 1.12 -19.87 -9.80
C THR A 6 1.05 -18.40 -10.11
N ALA A 7 1.66 -17.99 -11.19
CA ALA A 7 1.76 -16.57 -11.47
C ALA A 7 0.45 -15.94 -11.90
N GLY A 8 -0.61 -16.72 -12.04
CA GLY A 8 -1.84 -16.16 -12.58
C GLY A 8 -2.42 -15.04 -11.75
N LEU A 9 -2.65 -15.27 -10.47
CA LEU A 9 -3.33 -14.32 -9.62
C LEU A 9 -2.46 -13.75 -8.53
N TYR A 10 -1.74 -14.63 -7.83
CA TYR A 10 -0.98 -14.19 -6.67
C TYR A 10 0.46 -14.64 -6.81
N SER A 11 1.37 -13.68 -6.77
CA SER A 11 2.79 -13.96 -6.68
C SER A 11 3.11 -14.43 -5.27
N ASP A 12 4.33 -14.92 -5.09
CA ASP A 12 4.79 -15.28 -3.76
C ASP A 12 4.82 -14.07 -2.85
N VAL A 13 5.17 -12.91 -3.40
CA VAL A 13 5.19 -11.67 -2.63
C VAL A 13 3.79 -11.37 -2.09
N ILE A 14 2.77 -11.44 -2.96
CA ILE A 14 1.41 -11.15 -2.52
C ILE A 14 0.98 -12.10 -1.43
N ARG A 15 1.24 -13.41 -1.60
CA ARG A 15 0.85 -14.38 -0.57
C ARG A 15 1.57 -14.13 0.74
N GLN A 16 2.86 -13.85 0.67
CA GLN A 16 3.67 -13.59 1.85
C GLN A 16 3.17 -12.37 2.61
N ARG A 17 2.97 -11.27 1.89
CA ARG A 17 2.54 -10.03 2.50
C ARG A 17 1.12 -10.12 3.05
N TRP A 18 0.27 -10.90 2.41
CA TRP A 18 -1.10 -11.07 2.89
C TRP A 18 -1.13 -11.92 4.16
N ARG A 19 -0.36 -13.00 4.17
CA ARG A 19 -0.34 -13.90 5.33
C ARG A 19 0.43 -13.35 6.51
N HIS A 20 1.50 -12.66 6.23
CA HIS A 20 2.42 -12.15 7.25
C HIS A 20 2.73 -10.68 6.98
N PRO A 21 1.72 -9.81 7.08
CA PRO A 21 1.95 -8.39 6.83
C PRO A 21 2.90 -7.83 7.88
N ARG A 22 3.81 -6.99 7.44
CA ARG A 22 4.84 -6.42 8.30
C ARG A 22 4.48 -5.02 8.77
N PHE A 23 3.57 -4.37 8.07
CA PHE A 23 3.23 -2.97 8.34
C PHE A 23 1.76 -2.78 8.69
N ARG A 24 1.06 -3.88 8.99
CA ARG A 24 -0.34 -3.81 9.37
C ARG A 24 -0.43 -3.45 10.85
N GLY A 25 -1.27 -2.49 11.17
CA GLY A 25 -1.51 -2.11 12.56
C GLY A 25 -1.79 -0.64 12.70
N GLU A 26 -2.07 -0.25 13.93
CA GLU A 26 -2.28 1.14 14.27
C GLU A 26 -0.94 1.84 14.44
N LEU A 27 -0.96 3.15 14.27
CA LEU A 27 0.22 3.97 14.47
C LEU A 27 -0.15 5.12 15.42
N PRO A 28 0.00 4.92 16.72
CA PRO A 28 -0.29 5.98 17.68
C PRO A 28 0.58 7.20 17.40
N GLY A 29 -0.02 8.38 17.46
CA GLY A 29 0.73 9.59 17.20
C GLY A 29 0.95 9.89 15.74
N ALA A 30 0.21 9.23 14.85
CA ALA A 30 0.32 9.52 13.43
C ALA A 30 -0.03 10.98 13.15
N SER A 31 0.75 11.60 12.28
CA SER A 31 0.53 13.00 11.91
C SER A 31 -0.24 13.14 10.60
N ALA A 32 -0.31 12.08 9.80
CA ALA A 32 -1.08 12.10 8.57
C ALA A 32 -1.82 10.78 8.45
N VAL A 33 -3.12 10.84 8.24
CA VAL A 33 -3.97 9.65 8.14
C VAL A 33 -4.97 9.87 7.03
N ALA A 34 -5.20 8.86 6.23
CA ALA A 34 -6.26 8.89 5.24
C ALA A 34 -6.85 7.50 5.07
N GLU A 35 -8.07 7.48 4.59
CA GLU A 35 -8.80 6.23 4.37
C GLU A 35 -9.61 6.38 3.10
N ASP A 36 -9.74 5.30 2.37
CA ASP A 36 -10.62 5.29 1.21
C ASP A 36 -11.17 3.89 1.02
N VAL A 37 -12.22 3.81 0.24
CA VAL A 37 -12.88 2.55 -0.07
C VAL A 37 -13.05 2.44 -1.58
N ASN A 38 -13.07 1.18 -2.05
CA ASN A 38 -13.47 0.90 -3.42
C ASN A 38 -14.91 0.41 -3.36
N PRO A 39 -15.88 1.23 -3.78
CA PRO A 39 -17.29 0.86 -3.62
C PRO A 39 -17.69 -0.34 -4.46
N LEU A 40 -16.93 -0.67 -5.49
CA LEU A 40 -17.28 -1.79 -6.36
C LEU A 40 -16.96 -3.13 -5.73
N CYS A 41 -15.90 -3.23 -4.96
CA CYS A 41 -15.51 -4.49 -4.34
C CYS A 41 -15.50 -4.43 -2.81
N GLY A 42 -15.78 -3.27 -2.23
CA GLY A 42 -15.86 -3.16 -0.78
C GLY A 42 -14.53 -3.10 -0.06
N ASP A 43 -13.43 -3.02 -0.79
CA ASP A 43 -12.12 -2.88 -0.16
C ASP A 43 -12.03 -1.54 0.57
N ARG A 44 -11.43 -1.58 1.75
CA ARG A 44 -11.19 -0.37 2.54
C ARG A 44 -9.76 -0.39 3.04
N VAL A 45 -9.07 0.71 2.86
CA VAL A 45 -7.69 0.85 3.32
C VAL A 45 -7.53 2.17 4.05
N ARG A 46 -6.94 2.11 5.22
CA ARG A 46 -6.55 3.28 5.99
C ARG A 46 -5.05 3.23 6.18
N MET A 47 -4.36 4.32 5.89
CA MET A 47 -2.93 4.40 6.10
C MET A 47 -2.62 5.54 7.05
N SER A 48 -1.64 5.30 7.92
CA SER A 48 -1.21 6.24 8.94
C SER A 48 0.29 6.45 8.82
N PHE A 49 0.72 7.69 8.89
CA PHE A 49 2.11 8.04 8.71
C PHE A 49 2.58 8.96 9.84
N ALA A 50 3.75 8.68 10.36
CA ALA A 50 4.42 9.58 11.28
C ALA A 50 5.43 10.38 10.48
N LEU A 51 5.17 11.67 10.33
CA LEU A 51 6.00 12.57 9.54
C LEU A 51 6.81 13.47 10.46
N ASP A 52 8.07 13.67 10.12
CA ASP A 52 8.94 14.52 10.92
C ASP A 52 10.03 15.07 10.02
N ALA A 53 10.16 16.40 10.01
CA ALA A 53 11.20 17.08 9.25
C ALA A 53 11.20 16.69 7.77
N GLY A 54 10.02 16.53 7.19
CA GLY A 54 9.89 16.17 5.78
C GLY A 54 10.17 14.72 5.48
N MET A 55 10.26 13.86 6.49
CA MET A 55 10.54 12.44 6.32
C MET A 55 9.39 11.60 6.82
N VAL A 56 9.17 10.47 6.16
CA VAL A 56 8.20 9.48 6.63
C VAL A 56 8.94 8.57 7.62
N ARG A 57 8.72 8.80 8.90
CA ARG A 57 9.40 8.03 9.95
C ARG A 57 8.80 6.65 10.12
N ALA A 58 7.50 6.54 9.94
CA ALA A 58 6.82 5.26 10.06
C ALA A 58 5.57 5.28 9.22
N ALA A 59 5.16 4.11 8.74
CA ALA A 59 3.95 3.94 7.96
C ALA A 59 3.29 2.64 8.39
N ARG A 60 1.96 2.67 8.53
CA ARG A 60 1.17 1.49 8.88
C ARG A 60 -0.14 1.53 8.12
N PHE A 61 -0.79 0.39 8.01
CA PHE A 61 -2.10 0.33 7.37
C PHE A 61 -3.02 -0.59 8.14
N THR A 62 -4.31 -0.34 8.00
CA THR A 62 -5.37 -1.23 8.47
C THR A 62 -6.46 -1.24 7.42
N GLY A 63 -7.43 -2.12 7.59
CA GLY A 63 -8.60 -2.14 6.72
C GLY A 63 -9.06 -3.54 6.41
N ASP A 64 -10.18 -3.61 5.70
CA ASP A 64 -10.78 -4.84 5.20
C ASP A 64 -10.62 -4.84 3.70
N SER A 65 -9.73 -5.68 3.19
CA SER A 65 -9.48 -5.68 1.76
C SER A 65 -9.03 -7.05 1.29
N CYS A 66 -9.07 -7.24 -0.03
CA CYS A 66 -8.64 -8.50 -0.62
C CYS A 66 -7.13 -8.68 -0.47
N ALA A 67 -6.66 -9.88 -0.79
CA ALA A 67 -5.24 -10.21 -0.65
C ALA A 67 -4.35 -9.28 -1.45
N ILE A 68 -4.76 -8.93 -2.67
CA ILE A 68 -3.98 -8.03 -3.53
C ILE A 68 -3.89 -6.65 -2.91
N CYS A 69 -5.01 -6.13 -2.44
CA CYS A 69 -5.05 -4.81 -1.85
C CYS A 69 -4.25 -4.76 -0.55
N SER A 70 -4.39 -5.76 0.31
CA SER A 70 -3.65 -5.83 1.56
C SER A 70 -2.14 -5.93 1.32
N ALA A 71 -1.74 -6.78 0.37
CA ALA A 71 -0.32 -6.92 0.04
C ALA A 71 0.23 -5.62 -0.53
N SER A 72 -0.57 -4.94 -1.35
CA SER A 72 -0.16 -3.65 -1.93
C SER A 72 0.05 -2.61 -0.84
N ALA A 73 -0.84 -2.55 0.14
CA ALA A 73 -0.72 -1.60 1.24
C ALA A 73 0.53 -1.89 2.08
N ASP A 74 0.81 -3.16 2.33
CA ASP A 74 1.97 -3.55 3.11
C ASP A 74 3.26 -3.19 2.40
N VAL A 75 3.35 -3.51 1.11
CA VAL A 75 4.53 -3.18 0.31
C VAL A 75 4.70 -1.66 0.20
N LEU A 76 3.60 -0.95 -0.02
CA LEU A 76 3.68 0.51 -0.14
C LEU A 76 4.17 1.14 1.16
N ALA A 77 3.69 0.67 2.29
CA ALA A 77 4.14 1.19 3.59
C ALA A 77 5.65 1.00 3.73
N GLU A 78 6.15 -0.16 3.34
CA GLU A 78 7.58 -0.41 3.40
C GLU A 78 8.36 0.50 2.46
N MET A 79 7.82 0.71 1.26
CA MET A 79 8.50 1.53 0.26
C MET A 79 8.67 2.97 0.70
N VAL A 80 7.69 3.51 1.42
CA VAL A 80 7.73 4.94 1.77
C VAL A 80 8.34 5.20 3.13
N GLN A 81 8.36 4.22 4.01
CA GLN A 81 8.96 4.41 5.33
C GLN A 81 10.46 4.66 5.16
N GLY A 82 10.93 5.74 5.75
CA GLY A 82 12.33 6.12 5.65
C GLY A 82 12.63 7.05 4.49
N ARG A 83 11.64 7.38 3.65
CA ARG A 83 11.85 8.30 2.54
C ARG A 83 11.32 9.69 2.88
N SER A 84 11.72 10.67 2.10
CA SER A 84 11.14 12.00 2.24
C SER A 84 9.69 11.98 1.79
N THR A 85 8.91 12.92 2.28
CA THR A 85 7.51 13.02 1.84
C THR A 85 7.43 13.30 0.33
N ALA A 86 8.41 14.05 -0.20
CA ALA A 86 8.45 14.34 -1.63
C ALA A 86 8.68 13.06 -2.43
N GLU A 87 9.60 12.21 -1.98
CA GLU A 87 9.84 10.94 -2.66
C GLU A 87 8.64 10.00 -2.54
N ALA A 88 8.04 9.95 -1.36
CA ALA A 88 6.87 9.11 -1.15
C ALA A 88 5.73 9.52 -2.07
N ALA A 89 5.56 10.83 -2.30
CA ALA A 89 4.51 11.32 -3.16
C ALA A 89 4.74 11.00 -4.64
N ARG A 90 5.94 10.59 -5.00
CA ARG A 90 6.28 10.25 -6.38
C ARG A 90 6.17 8.77 -6.70
N VAL A 91 5.84 7.94 -5.73
CA VAL A 91 5.68 6.50 -5.98
C VAL A 91 4.54 6.31 -6.96
N GLU A 92 4.80 5.53 -8.01
CA GLU A 92 3.83 5.27 -9.04
C GLU A 92 3.36 3.84 -9.01
N VAL A 93 2.25 3.58 -9.67
CA VAL A 93 1.68 2.24 -9.70
C VAL A 93 2.67 1.22 -10.28
N GLY A 94 3.50 1.66 -11.24
CA GLY A 94 4.51 0.77 -11.81
C GLY A 94 5.55 0.31 -10.79
N ASP A 95 5.91 1.20 -9.87
CA ASP A 95 6.84 0.85 -8.80
C ASP A 95 6.24 -0.21 -7.91
N LEU A 96 4.96 -0.06 -7.59
CA LEU A 96 4.26 -0.97 -6.73
C LEU A 96 4.09 -2.34 -7.40
N LEU A 97 3.73 -2.33 -8.69
CA LEU A 97 3.60 -3.57 -9.44
C LEU A 97 4.91 -4.34 -9.50
N ALA A 98 6.01 -3.64 -9.70
CA ALA A 98 7.32 -4.27 -9.73
C ALA A 98 7.65 -4.91 -8.38
N ALA A 99 7.35 -4.21 -7.30
CA ALA A 99 7.61 -4.72 -5.96
C ALA A 99 6.73 -5.92 -5.62
N LEU A 100 5.51 -5.95 -6.14
CA LEU A 100 4.62 -7.08 -5.94
C LEU A 100 5.01 -8.30 -6.76
N ALA A 101 5.83 -8.09 -7.79
CA ALA A 101 6.30 -9.15 -8.68
C ALA A 101 5.12 -9.95 -9.25
N ALA A 102 4.07 -9.26 -9.64
CA ALA A 102 2.85 -9.89 -10.11
C ALA A 102 2.33 -9.21 -11.35
N ASP A 103 1.67 -9.99 -12.19
CA ASP A 103 1.01 -9.50 -13.38
C ASP A 103 -0.46 -9.35 -13.02
N ILE A 104 -0.86 -8.13 -12.69
CA ILE A 104 -2.20 -7.86 -12.18
C ILE A 104 -3.17 -7.65 -13.34
N ARG A 105 -4.28 -8.37 -13.29
CA ARG A 105 -5.31 -8.22 -14.32
C ARG A 105 -5.93 -6.83 -14.25
N PRO A 106 -6.34 -6.30 -15.41
CA PRO A 106 -6.95 -4.96 -15.43
C PRO A 106 -8.12 -4.81 -14.45
N THR A 107 -8.92 -5.85 -14.28
CA THR A 107 -10.07 -5.78 -13.38
C THR A 107 -9.66 -5.71 -11.92
N ARG A 108 -8.39 -6.01 -11.60
CA ARG A 108 -7.90 -5.97 -10.23
C ARG A 108 -6.92 -4.83 -9.99
N MET A 109 -6.68 -4.01 -11.00
CA MET A 109 -5.73 -2.90 -10.84
C MET A 109 -6.19 -1.91 -9.77
N ARG A 110 -7.49 -1.74 -9.59
CA ARG A 110 -7.98 -0.83 -8.55
C ARG A 110 -7.58 -1.30 -7.15
N CYS A 111 -7.37 -2.60 -6.97
CA CYS A 111 -6.91 -3.13 -5.68
C CYS A 111 -5.50 -2.65 -5.37
N VAL A 112 -4.66 -2.54 -6.41
CA VAL A 112 -3.29 -2.03 -6.25
C VAL A 112 -3.30 -0.53 -6.09
N MET A 113 -4.19 0.17 -6.79
CA MET A 113 -4.22 1.62 -6.79
C MET A 113 -4.85 2.23 -5.56
N LEU A 114 -5.70 1.47 -4.86
CA LEU A 114 -6.37 2.02 -3.68
C LEU A 114 -5.39 2.49 -2.60
N PRO A 115 -4.43 1.66 -2.16
CA PRO A 115 -3.46 2.15 -1.17
C PRO A 115 -2.68 3.36 -1.67
N LEU A 116 -2.36 3.39 -2.96
CA LEU A 116 -1.61 4.49 -3.52
C LEU A 116 -2.40 5.79 -3.45
N SER A 117 -3.71 5.74 -3.75
CA SER A 117 -4.55 6.93 -3.65
C SER A 117 -4.69 7.39 -2.20
N VAL A 118 -4.70 6.46 -1.26
CA VAL A 118 -4.76 6.79 0.17
C VAL A 118 -3.48 7.50 0.59
N LEU A 119 -2.33 7.03 0.13
CA LEU A 119 -1.05 7.67 0.40
C LEU A 119 -1.05 9.12 -0.10
N VAL A 120 -1.46 9.33 -1.34
CA VAL A 120 -1.49 10.67 -1.92
C VAL A 120 -2.41 11.58 -1.11
N LYS A 121 -3.57 11.06 -0.73
CA LYS A 121 -4.54 11.82 0.05
C LYS A 121 -3.96 12.21 1.41
N ALA A 122 -3.29 11.28 2.08
CA ALA A 122 -2.72 11.55 3.39
C ALA A 122 -1.62 12.62 3.31
N LEU A 123 -0.73 12.49 2.34
CA LEU A 123 0.38 13.43 2.21
C LEU A 123 -0.11 14.80 1.76
N ALA A 124 -1.14 14.86 0.92
CA ALA A 124 -1.70 16.13 0.50
C ALA A 124 -2.32 16.88 1.68
N GLY A 125 -2.99 16.15 2.58
CA GLY A 125 -3.57 16.75 3.77
C GLY A 125 -2.54 17.34 4.71
N ASP A 126 -1.34 16.79 4.72
CA ASP A 126 -0.28 17.27 5.61
C ASP A 126 0.40 18.53 5.09
N ARG A 127 0.09 18.94 3.88
CA ARG A 127 0.80 20.07 3.26
C ARG A 127 0.32 21.43 3.73
N THR A 128 -0.67 21.47 4.55
CA THR A 128 -1.10 22.75 5.11
C THR A 128 -0.11 23.24 6.14
#